data_8e3404eebf2df43ba41e0b4ded3082fd
#
_entry.id   8e3404eebf2df43ba41e0b4ded3082fd
#
_cell.length_a   1.000
_cell.length_b   1.000
_cell.length_c   1.000
_cell.angle_alpha   90.00
_cell.angle_beta   90.00
_cell.angle_gamma   90.00
#
_symmetry.space_group_name_H-M   'P 1'
#
loop_
_entity.id
_entity.type
_entity.pdbx_description
1 polymer ?
#
loop_
_entity_poly.entity_id
_entity_poly.type
_entity_poly.pdbx_seq_one_letter_code
_entity_poly.pdbx_strand_id
1 'polypeptide(L)'
;GEFVSGVESWASLSVMKTQEDIVGDTKLDDNGNVAEVGYIPRPTDQRVNFAMFFQDYIPGRPNYKMHLNMIYGTGLPFGPPNSEKYQDVLRIPDYRRVDIGFSAVLKAADKKSKLKWLNAFNSIWLSAEVFNLLAIDNTVSYLWVADVSGREYAVPNYLTARQLNAKLIFTF
;
A
#
# COMPACT_ATOMS: atom_id res chain seq x y z
N GLY A 1 15.04 -12.14 -1.28
CA GLY A 1 15.52 -13.52 -1.31
C GLY A 1 14.42 -14.50 -0.93
N GLU A 2 14.54 -15.75 -1.32
CA GLU A 2 13.65 -16.82 -0.84
C GLU A 2 13.90 -17.05 0.65
N PHE A 3 12.89 -16.91 1.49
CA PHE A 3 12.99 -17.20 2.93
C PHE A 3 12.91 -18.71 3.20
N VAL A 4 12.23 -19.45 2.31
CA VAL A 4 12.09 -20.90 2.37
C VAL A 4 12.28 -21.44 0.95
N SER A 5 13.13 -22.45 0.80
CA SER A 5 13.42 -23.06 -0.50
C SER A 5 12.12 -23.64 -1.13
N GLY A 6 11.83 -23.27 -2.36
CA GLY A 6 10.64 -23.71 -3.10
C GLY A 6 9.38 -22.92 -2.82
N VAL A 7 9.45 -21.82 -2.05
CA VAL A 7 8.35 -20.91 -1.74
C VAL A 7 8.60 -19.58 -2.43
N GLU A 8 7.60 -19.05 -3.15
CA GLU A 8 7.67 -17.71 -3.69
C GLU A 8 7.47 -16.70 -2.56
N SER A 9 8.56 -16.17 -2.03
CA SER A 9 8.52 -15.16 -0.98
C SER A 9 9.58 -14.09 -1.19
N TRP A 10 9.23 -12.86 -0.89
CA TRP A 10 10.18 -11.75 -0.89
C TRP A 10 9.79 -10.72 0.15
N ALA A 11 10.78 -10.00 0.64
CA ALA A 11 10.57 -8.82 1.46
C ALA A 11 11.52 -7.71 0.99
N SER A 12 11.04 -6.49 1.09
CA SER A 12 11.78 -5.27 0.77
C SER A 12 11.63 -4.29 1.91
N LEU A 13 12.73 -3.70 2.33
CA LEU A 13 12.77 -2.60 3.29
C LEU A 13 13.57 -1.46 2.69
N SER A 14 12.98 -0.29 2.65
CA SER A 14 13.64 0.95 2.25
C SER A 14 13.56 1.96 3.40
N VAL A 15 14.70 2.58 3.70
CA VAL A 15 14.80 3.68 4.68
C VAL A 15 15.47 4.84 3.97
N MET A 16 14.77 5.98 3.92
CA MET A 16 15.31 7.16 3.25
C MET A 16 14.91 8.46 3.98
N LYS A 17 15.66 9.52 3.71
CA LYS A 17 15.35 10.89 4.09
C LYS A 17 15.62 11.79 2.90
N THR A 18 14.59 12.45 2.40
CA THR A 18 14.70 13.34 1.24
C THR A 18 14.30 14.74 1.64
N GLN A 19 15.22 15.68 1.44
CA GLN A 19 15.04 17.09 1.79
C GLN A 19 15.43 17.98 0.60
N GLU A 20 14.93 19.20 0.60
CA GLU A 20 15.32 20.26 -0.35
C GLU A 20 15.64 21.53 0.42
N ASP A 21 16.53 22.32 -0.12
CA ASP A 21 16.87 23.65 0.33
C ASP A 21 16.51 24.63 -0.80
N ILE A 22 15.67 25.60 -0.49
CA ILE A 22 15.18 26.57 -1.49
C ILE A 22 15.99 27.85 -1.29
N VAL A 23 16.83 28.14 -2.29
CA VAL A 23 17.70 29.33 -2.24
C VAL A 23 16.87 30.60 -2.13
N GLY A 24 17.13 31.38 -1.10
CA GLY A 24 16.49 32.69 -0.88
C GLY A 24 15.18 32.63 -0.10
N ASP A 25 14.74 31.45 0.38
CA ASP A 25 13.63 31.37 1.33
C ASP A 25 14.09 31.81 2.71
N THR A 26 13.33 32.70 3.34
CA THR A 26 13.64 33.26 4.65
C THR A 26 12.43 33.22 5.54
N LYS A 27 12.66 33.10 6.85
CA LYS A 27 11.64 33.20 7.91
C LYS A 27 12.08 34.16 8.99
N LEU A 28 11.15 34.63 9.77
CA LEU A 28 11.49 35.36 11.00
C LEU A 28 11.78 34.33 12.11
N ASP A 29 12.90 34.53 12.81
CA ASP A 29 13.21 33.78 14.02
C ASP A 29 12.38 34.28 15.23
N ASP A 30 12.50 33.63 16.38
CA ASP A 30 11.78 33.98 17.59
C ASP A 30 12.11 35.38 18.10
N ASN A 31 13.20 35.99 17.61
CA ASN A 31 13.65 37.35 17.98
C ASN A 31 13.24 38.39 16.91
N GLY A 32 12.55 37.96 15.84
CA GLY A 32 12.13 38.82 14.75
C GLY A 32 13.21 39.12 13.70
N ASN A 33 14.33 38.41 13.71
CA ASN A 33 15.37 38.55 12.68
C ASN A 33 15.09 37.65 11.49
N VAL A 34 15.53 38.07 10.30
CA VAL A 34 15.44 37.28 9.08
C VAL A 34 16.49 36.17 9.13
N ALA A 35 16.06 34.93 9.07
CA ALA A 35 16.91 33.74 9.01
C ALA A 35 16.55 32.88 7.79
N GLU A 36 17.51 32.14 7.24
CA GLU A 36 17.22 31.13 6.22
C GLU A 36 16.41 29.97 6.79
N VAL A 37 15.49 29.42 5.99
CA VAL A 37 14.66 28.29 6.38
C VAL A 37 15.48 27.01 6.46
N GLY A 38 16.42 26.81 5.51
CA GLY A 38 17.24 25.63 5.38
C GLY A 38 16.47 24.41 4.82
N TYR A 39 16.94 23.21 5.16
CA TYR A 39 16.40 21.98 4.59
C TYR A 39 14.97 21.67 5.07
N ILE A 40 14.05 21.56 4.13
CA ILE A 40 12.66 21.12 4.34
C ILE A 40 12.41 19.73 3.73
N PRO A 41 11.50 18.91 4.28
CA PRO A 41 11.20 17.61 3.72
C PRO A 41 10.52 17.75 2.35
N ARG A 42 10.97 16.96 1.37
CA ARG A 42 10.30 16.88 0.07
C ARG A 42 8.94 16.20 0.18
N PRO A 43 7.99 16.48 -0.71
CA PRO A 43 6.69 15.78 -0.74
C PRO A 43 6.80 14.25 -0.85
N THR A 44 7.93 13.74 -1.35
CA THR A 44 8.23 12.33 -1.50
C THR A 44 9.02 11.73 -0.33
N ASP A 45 9.22 12.48 0.77
CA ASP A 45 10.01 12.04 1.93
C ASP A 45 9.26 10.99 2.75
N GLN A 46 9.23 9.76 2.25
CA GLN A 46 8.73 8.59 2.97
C GLN A 46 9.87 7.90 3.71
N ARG A 47 9.88 7.98 5.05
CA ARG A 47 11.02 7.56 5.87
C ARG A 47 11.28 6.06 5.86
N VAL A 48 10.24 5.27 5.92
CA VAL A 48 10.32 3.81 5.92
C VAL A 48 9.25 3.28 4.98
N ASN A 49 9.64 2.36 4.12
CA ASN A 49 8.73 1.58 3.28
C ASN A 49 9.10 0.11 3.41
N PHE A 50 8.13 -0.71 3.79
CA PHE A 50 8.26 -2.15 3.91
C PHE A 50 7.18 -2.82 3.07
N ALA A 51 7.59 -3.82 2.27
CA ALA A 51 6.68 -4.68 1.55
C ALA A 51 7.12 -6.12 1.68
N MET A 52 6.18 -7.03 1.87
CA MET A 52 6.43 -8.46 1.95
C MET A 52 5.34 -9.21 1.17
N PHE A 53 5.76 -10.17 0.39
CA PHE A 53 4.89 -11.13 -0.28
C PHE A 53 5.31 -12.53 0.10
N PHE A 54 4.35 -13.36 0.43
CA PHE A 54 4.54 -14.76 0.74
C PHE A 54 3.48 -15.57 0.01
N GLN A 55 3.88 -16.64 -0.67
CA GLN A 55 2.97 -17.55 -1.33
C GLN A 55 3.46 -18.99 -1.21
N ASP A 56 2.60 -19.89 -0.76
CA ASP A 56 2.93 -21.30 -0.61
C ASP A 56 1.72 -22.21 -0.81
N TYR A 57 2.01 -23.47 -1.07
CA TYR A 57 1.03 -24.54 -1.03
C TYR A 57 0.78 -24.98 0.42
N ILE A 58 -0.45 -25.36 0.73
CA ILE A 58 -0.77 -25.89 2.05
C ILE A 58 -0.04 -27.25 2.23
N PRO A 59 0.73 -27.43 3.30
CA PRO A 59 1.48 -28.66 3.55
C PRO A 59 0.61 -29.91 3.44
N GLY A 60 1.06 -30.87 2.64
CA GLY A 60 0.31 -32.10 2.37
C GLY A 60 -0.92 -31.95 1.45
N ARG A 61 -1.18 -30.76 0.93
CA ARG A 61 -2.33 -30.49 0.04
C ARG A 61 -1.92 -29.61 -1.16
N PRO A 62 -1.27 -30.15 -2.18
CA PRO A 62 -0.75 -29.39 -3.33
C PRO A 62 -1.84 -28.74 -4.21
N ASN A 63 -3.10 -29.10 -3.99
CA ASN A 63 -4.24 -28.49 -4.69
C ASN A 63 -4.71 -27.16 -4.07
N TYR A 64 -4.11 -26.74 -2.98
CA TYR A 64 -4.46 -25.50 -2.29
C TYR A 64 -3.22 -24.62 -2.12
N LYS A 65 -3.35 -23.36 -2.48
CA LYS A 65 -2.31 -22.36 -2.39
C LYS A 65 -2.84 -21.17 -1.61
N MET A 66 -2.02 -20.60 -0.78
CA MET A 66 -2.34 -19.35 -0.07
C MET A 66 -1.28 -18.29 -0.37
N HIS A 67 -1.68 -17.05 -0.32
CA HIS A 67 -0.74 -15.93 -0.36
C HIS A 67 -1.10 -14.86 0.66
N LEU A 68 -0.08 -14.18 1.12
CA LEU A 68 -0.14 -13.05 2.03
C LEU A 68 0.68 -11.91 1.44
N ASN A 69 0.09 -10.72 1.40
CA ASN A 69 0.78 -9.50 1.00
C ASN A 69 0.69 -8.49 2.15
N MET A 70 1.80 -7.90 2.55
CA MET A 70 1.88 -6.89 3.60
C MET A 70 2.59 -5.67 3.06
N ILE A 71 2.01 -4.49 3.29
CA ILE A 71 2.59 -3.20 2.91
C ILE A 71 2.50 -2.28 4.11
N TYR A 72 3.62 -1.65 4.44
CA TYR A 72 3.73 -0.60 5.43
C TYR A 72 4.54 0.56 4.85
N GLY A 73 4.07 1.78 5.05
CA GLY A 73 4.80 2.97 4.67
C GLY A 73 4.54 4.11 5.65
N THR A 74 5.59 4.80 6.08
CA THR A 74 5.42 6.01 6.89
C THR A 74 4.76 7.11 6.08
N GLY A 75 4.01 7.98 6.76
CA GLY A 75 3.27 9.07 6.14
C GLY A 75 4.16 10.06 5.38
N LEU A 76 3.66 10.50 4.24
CA LEU A 76 4.27 11.55 3.42
C LEU A 76 4.03 12.93 4.06
N PRO A 77 4.95 13.89 3.87
CA PRO A 77 4.73 15.28 4.26
C PRO A 77 3.58 15.92 3.48
N PHE A 78 2.79 16.73 4.15
CA PHE A 78 1.78 17.59 3.53
C PHE A 78 1.60 18.85 4.37
N GLY A 79 0.95 19.85 3.81
CA GLY A 79 0.62 21.08 4.52
C GLY A 79 -0.57 21.80 3.89
N PRO A 80 -1.10 22.86 4.52
CA PRO A 80 -2.14 23.70 3.95
C PRO A 80 -1.69 24.34 2.64
N PRO A 81 -2.57 24.48 1.64
CA PRO A 81 -2.20 25.01 0.32
C PRO A 81 -1.77 26.47 0.34
N ASN A 82 -2.24 27.24 1.33
CA ASN A 82 -1.97 28.66 1.46
C ASN A 82 -0.86 28.98 2.48
N SER A 83 -0.21 27.97 3.08
CA SER A 83 0.95 28.17 3.95
C SER A 83 2.26 28.03 3.17
N GLU A 84 3.29 28.70 3.69
CA GLU A 84 4.65 28.50 3.21
C GLU A 84 5.05 27.03 3.39
N LYS A 85 5.80 26.46 2.43
CA LYS A 85 6.16 25.03 2.40
C LYS A 85 6.88 24.51 3.66
N TYR A 86 7.43 25.38 4.44
CA TYR A 86 8.23 25.06 5.64
C TYR A 86 7.51 25.27 6.96
N GLN A 87 6.35 25.98 6.98
CA GLN A 87 5.71 26.40 8.23
C GLN A 87 4.92 25.27 8.86
N ASP A 88 4.02 24.67 8.15
CA ASP A 88 3.07 23.69 8.72
C ASP A 88 3.23 22.31 8.06
N VAL A 89 4.45 21.76 8.15
CA VAL A 89 4.73 20.44 7.60
C VAL A 89 4.16 19.36 8.52
N LEU A 90 3.02 18.84 8.15
CA LEU A 90 2.37 17.69 8.76
C LEU A 90 2.76 16.40 8.04
N ARG A 91 2.41 15.26 8.61
CA ARG A 91 2.53 13.96 7.93
C ARG A 91 1.19 13.25 7.90
N ILE A 92 0.89 12.67 6.73
CA ILE A 92 -0.23 11.75 6.56
C ILE A 92 -0.04 10.56 7.52
N PRO A 93 -1.09 9.97 8.10
CA PRO A 93 -0.98 8.73 8.85
C PRO A 93 -0.29 7.62 8.05
N ASP A 94 0.43 6.74 8.76
CA ASP A 94 1.13 5.62 8.14
C ASP A 94 0.19 4.71 7.35
N TYR A 95 0.61 4.37 6.15
CA TYR A 95 -0.08 3.40 5.31
C TYR A 95 0.16 1.98 5.81
N ARG A 96 -0.91 1.21 5.99
CA ARG A 96 -0.85 -0.18 6.47
C ARG A 96 -1.87 -1.01 5.73
N ARG A 97 -1.42 -2.07 5.07
CA ARG A 97 -2.32 -2.96 4.36
C ARG A 97 -1.85 -4.40 4.45
N VAL A 98 -2.79 -5.29 4.69
CA VAL A 98 -2.59 -6.74 4.64
C VAL A 98 -3.65 -7.31 3.73
N ASP A 99 -3.22 -8.09 2.74
CA ASP A 99 -4.09 -8.83 1.83
C ASP A 99 -3.83 -10.32 2.01
N ILE A 100 -4.88 -11.12 1.98
CA ILE A 100 -4.78 -12.58 2.05
C ILE A 100 -5.59 -13.21 0.93
N GLY A 101 -5.10 -14.30 0.35
CA GLY A 101 -5.83 -15.03 -0.65
C GLY A 101 -5.61 -16.53 -0.57
N PHE A 102 -6.63 -17.23 -1.02
CA PHE A 102 -6.63 -18.69 -1.15
C PHE A 102 -6.98 -19.06 -2.59
N SER A 103 -6.28 -20.06 -3.10
CA SER A 103 -6.54 -20.64 -4.42
C SER A 103 -6.69 -22.15 -4.29
N ALA A 104 -7.67 -22.70 -4.99
CA ALA A 104 -7.93 -24.13 -5.03
C ALA A 104 -8.00 -24.62 -6.46
N VAL A 105 -7.39 -25.78 -6.74
CA VAL A 105 -7.50 -26.48 -8.01
C VAL A 105 -8.88 -27.16 -8.09
N LEU A 106 -9.74 -26.69 -8.98
CA LEU A 106 -11.01 -27.36 -9.30
C LEU A 106 -10.82 -28.49 -10.28
N LYS A 107 -9.87 -28.32 -11.24
CA LYS A 107 -9.46 -29.36 -12.19
C LYS A 107 -7.95 -29.32 -12.34
N ALA A 108 -7.29 -30.43 -12.07
CA ALA A 108 -5.87 -30.62 -12.31
C ALA A 108 -5.60 -31.09 -13.74
N ALA A 109 -4.43 -30.79 -14.28
CA ALA A 109 -4.05 -31.11 -15.65
C ALA A 109 -4.03 -32.64 -15.92
N ASP A 110 -3.66 -33.40 -14.89
CA ASP A 110 -3.52 -34.87 -14.94
C ASP A 110 -4.82 -35.65 -14.73
N LYS A 111 -5.93 -34.95 -14.39
CA LYS A 111 -7.21 -35.58 -14.04
C LYS A 111 -8.32 -35.24 -15.05
N LYS A 112 -8.98 -36.29 -15.56
CA LYS A 112 -10.21 -36.12 -16.35
C LYS A 112 -11.39 -35.81 -15.44
N SER A 113 -12.16 -34.80 -15.78
CA SER A 113 -13.40 -34.46 -15.07
C SER A 113 -14.54 -35.32 -15.55
N LYS A 114 -15.51 -35.61 -14.67
CA LYS A 114 -16.80 -36.24 -15.01
C LYS A 114 -17.62 -35.36 -15.96
N LEU A 115 -17.47 -34.05 -15.89
CA LEU A 115 -18.09 -33.07 -16.78
C LEU A 115 -17.24 -32.92 -18.05
N LYS A 116 -17.72 -33.45 -19.17
CA LYS A 116 -16.97 -33.53 -20.45
C LYS A 116 -16.45 -32.16 -20.93
N TRP A 117 -17.21 -31.07 -20.73
CA TRP A 117 -16.83 -29.74 -21.17
C TRP A 117 -15.62 -29.18 -20.42
N LEU A 118 -15.42 -29.59 -19.15
CA LEU A 118 -14.24 -29.18 -18.36
C LEU A 118 -12.94 -29.81 -18.92
N ASN A 119 -13.03 -30.88 -19.69
CA ASN A 119 -11.84 -31.52 -20.24
C ASN A 119 -11.22 -30.76 -21.42
N ALA A 120 -11.89 -29.70 -21.91
CA ALA A 120 -11.31 -28.74 -22.85
C ALA A 120 -10.20 -27.86 -22.21
N PHE A 121 -10.15 -27.80 -20.89
CA PHE A 121 -9.15 -27.02 -20.17
C PHE A 121 -8.08 -27.94 -19.56
N ASN A 122 -6.82 -27.50 -19.56
CA ASN A 122 -5.74 -28.20 -18.88
C ASN A 122 -5.92 -28.11 -17.36
N SER A 123 -6.13 -26.93 -16.84
CA SER A 123 -6.40 -26.75 -15.42
C SER A 123 -7.41 -25.63 -15.16
N ILE A 124 -8.10 -25.72 -14.00
CA ILE A 124 -9.04 -24.71 -13.55
C ILE A 124 -8.73 -24.42 -12.09
N TRP A 125 -8.50 -23.15 -11.78
CA TRP A 125 -8.27 -22.67 -10.43
C TRP A 125 -9.38 -21.70 -10.01
N LEU A 126 -9.85 -21.84 -8.77
CA LEU A 126 -10.68 -20.86 -8.08
C LEU A 126 -9.78 -20.13 -7.08
N SER A 127 -9.80 -18.80 -7.10
CA SER A 127 -9.11 -17.97 -6.13
C SER A 127 -10.11 -17.03 -5.45
N ALA A 128 -9.98 -16.90 -4.16
CA ALA A 128 -10.70 -15.91 -3.34
C ALA A 128 -9.68 -15.08 -2.56
N GLU A 129 -9.85 -13.76 -2.59
CA GLU A 129 -8.89 -12.80 -2.02
C GLU A 129 -9.64 -11.78 -1.16
N VAL A 130 -9.06 -11.40 -0.05
CA VAL A 130 -9.50 -10.29 0.80
C VAL A 130 -8.43 -9.22 0.78
N PHE A 131 -8.73 -8.09 0.15
CA PHE A 131 -7.87 -6.92 0.20
C PHE A 131 -8.19 -6.07 1.43
N ASN A 132 -7.15 -5.46 2.00
CA ASN A 132 -7.25 -4.68 3.23
C ASN A 132 -7.96 -5.47 4.36
N LEU A 133 -7.41 -6.64 4.68
CA LEU A 133 -7.95 -7.57 5.69
C LEU A 133 -8.22 -6.89 7.04
N LEU A 134 -7.37 -5.96 7.43
CA LEU A 134 -7.46 -5.23 8.70
C LEU A 134 -8.50 -4.10 8.67
N ALA A 135 -9.07 -3.80 7.49
CA ALA A 135 -10.04 -2.71 7.29
C ALA A 135 -9.53 -1.34 7.79
N ILE A 136 -8.25 -1.06 7.59
CA ILE A 136 -7.65 0.22 7.96
C ILE A 136 -8.03 1.28 6.91
N ASP A 137 -8.52 2.41 7.36
CA ASP A 137 -8.79 3.57 6.52
C ASP A 137 -7.49 4.31 6.21
N ASN A 138 -6.81 3.85 5.15
CA ASN A 138 -5.55 4.43 4.71
C ASN A 138 -5.80 5.78 4.03
N THR A 139 -5.33 6.86 4.64
CA THR A 139 -5.40 8.20 4.05
C THR A 139 -4.34 8.34 2.95
N VAL A 140 -4.75 8.78 1.76
CA VAL A 140 -3.84 9.01 0.62
C VAL A 140 -3.62 10.48 0.34
N SER A 141 -4.55 11.33 0.71
CA SER A 141 -4.48 12.78 0.54
C SER A 141 -5.47 13.47 1.45
N TYR A 142 -5.37 14.79 1.54
CA TYR A 142 -6.37 15.64 2.17
C TYR A 142 -6.95 16.61 1.15
N LEU A 143 -8.25 16.79 1.21
CA LEU A 143 -8.96 17.88 0.54
C LEU A 143 -9.11 19.03 1.53
N TRP A 144 -8.61 20.20 1.18
CA TRP A 144 -8.76 21.39 1.99
C TRP A 144 -10.06 22.10 1.64
N VAL A 145 -10.88 22.35 2.64
CA VAL A 145 -12.19 23.00 2.50
C VAL A 145 -12.24 24.20 3.44
N ALA A 146 -12.49 25.39 2.89
CA ALA A 146 -12.71 26.59 3.68
C ALA A 146 -14.19 26.76 4.04
N ASP A 147 -14.47 27.11 5.31
CA ASP A 147 -15.80 27.52 5.74
C ASP A 147 -16.10 28.99 5.36
N VAL A 148 -17.31 29.44 5.67
CA VAL A 148 -17.75 30.82 5.41
C VAL A 148 -16.97 31.88 6.19
N SER A 149 -16.24 31.50 7.22
CA SER A 149 -15.37 32.37 8.04
C SER A 149 -13.91 32.34 7.56
N GLY A 150 -13.60 31.61 6.49
CA GLY A 150 -12.24 31.45 5.95
C GLY A 150 -11.37 30.45 6.71
N ARG A 151 -11.94 29.64 7.60
CA ARG A 151 -11.22 28.57 8.28
C ARG A 151 -11.04 27.38 7.34
N GLU A 152 -9.82 26.89 7.24
CA GLU A 152 -9.49 25.71 6.44
C GLU A 152 -9.56 24.42 7.26
N TYR A 153 -10.18 23.39 6.68
CA TYR A 153 -10.29 22.04 7.27
C TYR A 153 -9.67 21.02 6.31
N ALA A 154 -8.83 20.17 6.84
CA ALA A 154 -8.25 19.05 6.11
C ALA A 154 -9.19 17.84 6.17
N VAL A 155 -9.90 17.56 5.10
CA VAL A 155 -10.80 16.41 4.99
C VAL A 155 -10.01 15.24 4.40
N PRO A 156 -9.85 14.11 5.12
CA PRO A 156 -9.07 12.99 4.63
C PRO A 156 -9.78 12.30 3.46
N ASN A 157 -9.01 11.97 2.44
CA ASN A 157 -9.43 11.09 1.35
C ASN A 157 -8.84 9.71 1.58
N TYR A 158 -9.69 8.73 1.80
CA TYR A 158 -9.29 7.35 2.12
C TYR A 158 -9.21 6.49 0.87
N LEU A 159 -8.24 5.58 0.87
CA LEU A 159 -8.22 4.47 -0.07
C LEU A 159 -9.40 3.53 0.22
N THR A 160 -9.74 2.71 -0.78
CA THR A 160 -10.84 1.75 -0.68
C THR A 160 -10.79 0.91 0.60
N ALA A 161 -11.96 0.73 1.20
CA ALA A 161 -12.19 -0.17 2.35
C ALA A 161 -11.84 -1.63 1.99
N ARG A 162 -12.10 -2.54 2.92
CA ARG A 162 -11.96 -3.98 2.68
C ARG A 162 -12.77 -4.42 1.46
N GLN A 163 -12.12 -5.18 0.55
CA GLN A 163 -12.74 -5.72 -0.65
C GLN A 163 -12.60 -7.23 -0.71
N LEU A 164 -13.64 -7.88 -1.18
CA LEU A 164 -13.61 -9.30 -1.52
C LEU A 164 -13.49 -9.44 -3.03
N ASN A 165 -12.56 -10.26 -3.47
CA ASN A 165 -12.34 -10.57 -4.87
C ASN A 165 -12.40 -12.09 -5.07
N ALA A 166 -13.06 -12.54 -6.13
CA ALA A 166 -13.07 -13.93 -6.54
C ALA A 166 -12.76 -14.02 -8.05
N LYS A 167 -11.89 -14.94 -8.41
CA LYS A 167 -11.52 -15.17 -9.82
C LYS A 167 -11.44 -16.64 -10.16
N LEU A 168 -11.78 -16.96 -11.39
CA LEU A 168 -11.58 -18.27 -12.01
C LEU A 168 -10.50 -18.14 -13.07
N ILE A 169 -9.52 -19.04 -13.03
CA ILE A 169 -8.40 -19.07 -13.97
C ILE A 169 -8.51 -20.37 -14.74
N PHE A 170 -8.61 -20.27 -16.06
CA PHE A 170 -8.65 -21.39 -16.99
C PHE A 170 -7.34 -21.43 -17.77
N THR A 171 -6.70 -22.60 -17.81
CA THR A 171 -5.52 -22.87 -18.67
C THR A 171 -5.91 -23.87 -19.73
N PHE A 172 -5.60 -23.57 -20.99
CA PHE A 172 -5.87 -24.40 -22.14
C PHE A 172 -4.67 -25.25 -22.52
#